data_be5d10cad2a003ae6b672ccfd2672ac6
#
_entry.id   be5d10cad2a003ae6b672ccfd2672ac6
#
_cell.length_a   1.000
_cell.length_b   1.000
_cell.length_c   1.000
_cell.angle_alpha   90.00
_cell.angle_beta   90.00
_cell.angle_gamma   90.00
#
_symmetry.space_group_name_H-M   'P 1'
#
loop_
_entity.id
_entity.type
_entity.pdbx_description
1 polymer ?
#
loop_
_entity_poly.entity_id
_entity_poly.type
_entity_poly.pdbx_seq_one_letter_code
_entity_poly.pdbx_strand_id
1 'polypeptide(L)'
;IHMYPEGTEYVLSNFTDRGSRIEGVEETVHFGLQAFLHSWLTDKWAPFFAATEDEVAEQYENFLNSVLTPDIGGRVGVKHIRALHRLGYLPLKFRSIPEGSKVPLRVPKFTVENTHPEFFWLTNYIETPMSAEVWQIATSATIADRFRNLLDEWAIKTTGSTEGVQWQGHDFSFRGMAGVHAAALSGLGHALSFTGSDNLNVLPTAQDYYGPAEGLIIGSVPATEHSVATAFGPQDELGYFRRILEANPTGLLSAVSDSYDLWKVLTDILPQLKDDIMARDGKLVIRPDSGDPVDILTGEQGSYRTPEDR
;
A
#
# COMPACT_ATOMS: atom_id res chain seq x y z
N ILE A 1 -4.87 -19.73 -26.55
CA ILE A 1 -4.27 -21.07 -26.52
C ILE A 1 -3.84 -21.53 -27.92
N HIS A 2 -4.68 -21.38 -28.95
CA HIS A 2 -4.40 -21.87 -30.32
C HIS A 2 -3.41 -20.99 -31.13
N MET A 3 -2.88 -19.91 -30.55
CA MET A 3 -1.93 -19.02 -31.19
C MET A 3 -0.45 -19.40 -30.92
N TYR A 4 -0.22 -20.31 -29.99
CA TYR A 4 1.13 -20.82 -29.77
C TYR A 4 1.57 -21.74 -30.92
N PRO A 5 2.86 -21.82 -31.20
CA PRO A 5 3.37 -22.76 -32.20
C PRO A 5 2.96 -24.22 -31.86
N GLU A 6 2.74 -25.00 -32.91
CA GLU A 6 2.44 -26.41 -32.74
C GLU A 6 3.60 -27.14 -32.03
N GLY A 7 3.27 -27.99 -31.06
CA GLY A 7 4.28 -28.69 -30.24
C GLY A 7 4.81 -27.89 -29.07
N THR A 8 4.25 -26.68 -28.75
CA THR A 8 4.60 -25.98 -27.51
C THR A 8 4.18 -26.78 -26.30
N GLU A 9 5.11 -27.09 -25.40
CA GLU A 9 4.90 -27.84 -24.16
C GLU A 9 5.21 -27.02 -22.92
N TYR A 10 6.24 -26.19 -22.96
CA TYR A 10 6.68 -25.39 -21.80
C TYR A 10 6.89 -23.92 -22.18
N VAL A 11 6.45 -23.05 -21.30
CA VAL A 11 6.63 -21.59 -21.41
C VAL A 11 7.23 -21.07 -20.11
N LEU A 12 8.38 -20.42 -20.25
CA LEU A 12 9.04 -19.70 -19.16
C LEU A 12 8.86 -18.20 -19.33
N SER A 13 8.36 -17.55 -18.32
CA SER A 13 8.26 -16.08 -18.26
C SER A 13 9.02 -15.53 -17.06
N ASN A 14 9.45 -14.28 -17.15
CA ASN A 14 10.08 -13.59 -16.03
C ASN A 14 9.36 -12.28 -15.73
N PHE A 15 9.42 -11.84 -14.48
CA PHE A 15 8.93 -10.55 -14.05
C PHE A 15 10.11 -9.62 -13.81
N THR A 16 10.15 -8.50 -14.56
CA THR A 16 11.27 -7.59 -14.59
C THR A 16 10.78 -6.15 -14.65
N ASP A 17 11.26 -5.30 -13.75
CA ASP A 17 10.96 -3.88 -13.77
C ASP A 17 11.71 -3.21 -14.93
N ARG A 18 10.97 -2.50 -15.79
CA ARG A 18 11.54 -1.91 -17.01
C ARG A 18 12.28 -0.59 -16.76
N GLY A 19 11.83 0.18 -15.76
CA GLY A 19 12.36 1.49 -15.45
C GLY A 19 11.57 2.19 -14.35
N SER A 20 12.00 3.37 -13.99
CA SER A 20 11.33 4.25 -13.03
C SER A 20 11.02 5.61 -13.68
N ARG A 21 9.92 6.24 -13.25
CA ARG A 21 9.61 7.64 -13.55
C ARG A 21 10.17 8.60 -12.49
N ILE A 22 10.70 8.06 -11.40
CA ILE A 22 11.32 8.83 -10.33
C ILE A 22 12.81 8.89 -10.63
N GLU A 23 13.34 10.10 -10.72
CA GLU A 23 14.75 10.34 -10.98
C GLU A 23 15.64 9.71 -9.90
N GLY A 24 16.77 9.10 -10.32
CA GLY A 24 17.73 8.47 -9.42
C GLY A 24 17.26 7.12 -8.81
N VAL A 25 16.12 6.56 -9.25
CA VAL A 25 15.73 5.20 -8.89
C VAL A 25 16.31 4.22 -9.89
N GLU A 26 17.32 3.48 -9.47
CA GLU A 26 18.02 2.46 -10.27
C GLU A 26 17.71 1.02 -9.81
N GLU A 27 17.11 0.88 -8.66
CA GLU A 27 16.68 -0.40 -8.07
C GLU A 27 15.30 -0.29 -7.45
N THR A 28 14.61 -1.42 -7.29
CA THR A 28 13.29 -1.51 -6.69
C THR A 28 13.25 -2.62 -5.65
N VAL A 29 12.37 -2.48 -4.66
CA VAL A 29 12.14 -3.52 -3.66
C VAL A 29 11.30 -4.63 -4.29
N HIS A 30 11.77 -5.87 -4.18
CA HIS A 30 10.98 -7.05 -4.52
C HIS A 30 10.08 -7.41 -3.35
N PHE A 31 8.76 -7.26 -3.53
CA PHE A 31 7.79 -7.58 -2.49
C PHE A 31 6.40 -7.80 -3.09
N GLY A 32 5.58 -8.66 -2.46
CA GLY A 32 4.18 -8.88 -2.80
C GLY A 32 3.90 -10.12 -3.64
N LEU A 33 4.91 -10.88 -4.05
CA LEU A 33 4.69 -12.14 -4.77
C LEU A 33 3.99 -13.17 -3.89
N GLN A 34 4.41 -13.31 -2.62
CA GLN A 34 3.78 -14.24 -1.68
C GLN A 34 2.31 -13.90 -1.45
N ALA A 35 1.98 -12.62 -1.26
CA ALA A 35 0.60 -12.16 -1.15
C ALA A 35 -0.22 -12.53 -2.39
N PHE A 36 0.31 -12.33 -3.60
CA PHE A 36 -0.35 -12.74 -4.85
C PHE A 36 -0.55 -14.25 -4.94
N LEU A 37 0.45 -15.06 -4.59
CA LEU A 37 0.34 -16.51 -4.64
C LEU A 37 -0.77 -17.04 -3.72
N HIS A 38 -0.90 -16.49 -2.52
CA HIS A 38 -1.96 -16.84 -1.58
C HIS A 38 -3.31 -16.31 -2.00
N SER A 39 -3.44 -14.98 -2.16
CA SER A 39 -4.73 -14.34 -2.43
C SER A 39 -5.32 -14.74 -3.77
N TRP A 40 -4.49 -14.78 -4.80
CA TRP A 40 -4.98 -14.96 -6.16
C TRP A 40 -4.90 -16.40 -6.65
N LEU A 41 -3.74 -17.04 -6.55
CA LEU A 41 -3.57 -18.41 -7.07
C LEU A 41 -4.13 -19.49 -6.15
N THR A 42 -4.32 -19.22 -4.86
CA THR A 42 -4.93 -20.16 -3.92
C THR A 42 -6.39 -19.80 -3.68
N ASP A 43 -6.66 -18.64 -3.05
CA ASP A 43 -8.00 -18.31 -2.58
C ASP A 43 -8.99 -18.05 -3.72
N LYS A 44 -8.58 -17.30 -4.75
CA LYS A 44 -9.45 -17.00 -5.90
C LYS A 44 -9.71 -18.20 -6.80
N TRP A 45 -8.80 -19.17 -6.84
CA TRP A 45 -8.98 -20.40 -7.63
C TRP A 45 -9.64 -21.54 -6.85
N ALA A 46 -9.71 -21.46 -5.52
CA ALA A 46 -10.38 -22.47 -4.72
C ALA A 46 -11.83 -22.76 -5.17
N PRO A 47 -12.69 -21.77 -5.46
CA PRO A 47 -14.04 -22.01 -5.98
C PRO A 47 -14.05 -22.74 -7.33
N PHE A 48 -13.06 -22.51 -8.20
CA PHE A 48 -12.94 -23.20 -9.48
C PHE A 48 -12.78 -24.71 -9.29
N PHE A 49 -11.94 -25.15 -8.37
CA PHE A 49 -11.72 -26.56 -8.09
C PHE A 49 -12.79 -27.18 -7.18
N ALA A 50 -13.56 -26.38 -6.45
CA ALA A 50 -14.66 -26.84 -5.61
C ALA A 50 -15.97 -27.06 -6.38
N ALA A 51 -16.17 -26.39 -7.50
CA ALA A 51 -17.31 -26.58 -8.38
C ALA A 51 -17.21 -27.89 -9.17
N THR A 52 -18.28 -28.30 -9.82
CA THR A 52 -18.23 -29.46 -10.77
C THR A 52 -17.58 -29.03 -12.10
N GLU A 53 -17.01 -30.00 -12.81
CA GLU A 53 -16.41 -29.78 -14.12
C GLU A 53 -17.40 -29.14 -15.13
N ASP A 54 -18.67 -29.56 -15.06
CA ASP A 54 -19.71 -29.05 -15.97
C ASP A 54 -20.10 -27.61 -15.63
N GLU A 55 -20.24 -27.26 -14.35
CA GLU A 55 -20.50 -25.88 -13.93
C GLU A 55 -19.40 -24.93 -14.35
N VAL A 56 -18.14 -25.32 -14.16
CA VAL A 56 -16.98 -24.52 -14.59
C VAL A 56 -16.94 -24.35 -16.10
N ALA A 57 -17.18 -25.43 -16.84
CA ALA A 57 -17.20 -25.38 -18.30
C ALA A 57 -18.34 -24.50 -18.84
N GLU A 58 -19.53 -24.61 -18.28
CA GLU A 58 -20.70 -23.78 -18.66
C GLU A 58 -20.44 -22.31 -18.33
N GLN A 59 -19.93 -21.99 -17.15
CA GLN A 59 -19.58 -20.61 -16.79
C GLN A 59 -18.55 -19.99 -17.75
N TYR A 60 -17.52 -20.75 -18.10
CA TYR A 60 -16.51 -20.29 -19.04
C TYR A 60 -17.06 -20.13 -20.46
N GLU A 61 -17.89 -21.05 -20.93
CA GLU A 61 -18.55 -20.94 -22.22
C GLU A 61 -19.48 -19.73 -22.29
N ASN A 62 -20.28 -19.49 -21.24
CA ASN A 62 -21.14 -18.31 -21.13
C ASN A 62 -20.31 -17.02 -21.17
N PHE A 63 -19.17 -16.99 -20.47
CA PHE A 63 -18.24 -15.87 -20.52
C PHE A 63 -17.69 -15.66 -21.94
N LEU A 64 -17.21 -16.69 -22.62
CA LEU A 64 -16.74 -16.62 -24.00
C LEU A 64 -17.79 -16.04 -24.94
N ASN A 65 -19.03 -16.55 -24.81
CA ASN A 65 -20.17 -16.11 -25.65
C ASN A 65 -20.58 -14.65 -25.35
N SER A 66 -20.27 -14.12 -24.16
CA SER A 66 -20.56 -12.74 -23.78
C SER A 66 -19.54 -11.74 -24.35
N VAL A 67 -18.28 -12.15 -24.51
CA VAL A 67 -17.17 -11.27 -24.94
C VAL A 67 -16.69 -11.51 -26.36
N LEU A 68 -16.99 -12.68 -26.93
CA LEU A 68 -16.63 -13.06 -28.29
C LEU A 68 -17.90 -13.38 -29.09
N THR A 69 -17.80 -13.31 -30.42
CA THR A 69 -18.88 -13.86 -31.25
C THR A 69 -18.98 -15.38 -31.05
N PRO A 70 -20.18 -16.01 -31.18
CA PRO A 70 -20.34 -17.44 -30.98
C PRO A 70 -19.42 -18.30 -31.86
N ASP A 71 -19.11 -17.85 -33.06
CA ASP A 71 -18.16 -18.49 -33.98
C ASP A 71 -16.74 -18.51 -33.42
N ILE A 72 -16.28 -17.40 -32.82
CA ILE A 72 -14.94 -17.31 -32.21
C ILE A 72 -14.93 -18.07 -30.89
N GLY A 73 -15.96 -17.91 -30.05
CA GLY A 73 -16.08 -18.61 -28.76
C GLY A 73 -16.06 -20.13 -28.93
N GLY A 74 -16.79 -20.64 -29.92
CA GLY A 74 -16.81 -22.07 -30.25
C GLY A 74 -15.45 -22.63 -30.72
N ARG A 75 -14.65 -21.79 -31.40
CA ARG A 75 -13.27 -22.19 -31.77
C ARG A 75 -12.31 -22.26 -30.58
N VAL A 76 -12.46 -21.37 -29.59
CA VAL A 76 -11.68 -21.42 -28.35
C VAL A 76 -12.06 -22.67 -27.54
N GLY A 77 -13.35 -22.90 -27.34
CA GLY A 77 -13.91 -24.03 -26.64
C GLY A 77 -13.52 -24.11 -25.16
N VAL A 78 -13.94 -25.19 -24.51
CA VAL A 78 -13.80 -25.37 -23.04
C VAL A 78 -12.86 -26.53 -22.66
N LYS A 79 -12.24 -27.21 -23.64
CA LYS A 79 -11.44 -28.43 -23.39
C LYS A 79 -10.29 -28.19 -22.40
N HIS A 80 -9.57 -27.08 -22.56
CA HIS A 80 -8.42 -26.74 -21.72
C HIS A 80 -8.83 -26.40 -20.28
N ILE A 81 -10.01 -25.81 -20.09
CA ILE A 81 -10.56 -25.50 -18.76
C ILE A 81 -11.02 -26.78 -18.06
N ARG A 82 -11.72 -27.68 -18.78
CA ARG A 82 -12.08 -29.02 -18.27
C ARG A 82 -10.84 -29.84 -17.88
N ALA A 83 -9.80 -29.81 -18.71
CA ALA A 83 -8.55 -30.50 -18.42
C ALA A 83 -7.88 -29.96 -17.16
N LEU A 84 -7.84 -28.62 -16.98
CA LEU A 84 -7.29 -27.98 -15.79
C LEU A 84 -8.10 -28.33 -14.54
N HIS A 85 -9.43 -28.35 -14.63
CA HIS A 85 -10.29 -28.72 -13.51
C HIS A 85 -10.04 -30.20 -13.09
N ARG A 86 -9.96 -31.11 -14.04
CA ARG A 86 -9.64 -32.52 -13.77
C ARG A 86 -8.26 -32.75 -13.17
N LEU A 87 -7.28 -31.89 -13.50
CA LEU A 87 -5.95 -31.91 -12.89
C LEU A 87 -6.00 -31.60 -11.39
N GLY A 88 -6.93 -30.74 -10.97
CA GLY A 88 -7.21 -30.44 -9.56
C GLY A 88 -6.26 -29.42 -8.91
N TYR A 89 -5.32 -28.85 -9.65
CA TYR A 89 -4.40 -27.80 -9.17
C TYR A 89 -3.87 -26.96 -10.32
N LEU A 90 -3.27 -25.80 -10.00
CA LEU A 90 -2.58 -24.97 -10.98
C LEU A 90 -1.16 -25.49 -11.21
N PRO A 91 -0.84 -26.06 -12.40
CA PRO A 91 0.47 -26.63 -12.69
C PRO A 91 1.51 -25.53 -13.01
N LEU A 92 1.77 -24.65 -12.07
CA LEU A 92 2.71 -23.55 -12.18
C LEU A 92 3.83 -23.68 -11.15
N LYS A 93 5.02 -23.26 -11.52
CA LYS A 93 6.18 -23.16 -10.63
C LYS A 93 6.77 -21.78 -10.69
N PHE A 94 6.87 -21.18 -9.52
CA PHE A 94 7.52 -19.89 -9.31
C PHE A 94 8.89 -20.10 -8.69
N ARG A 95 9.88 -19.35 -9.19
CA ARG A 95 11.19 -19.23 -8.57
C ARG A 95 11.47 -17.76 -8.38
N SER A 96 11.76 -17.35 -7.17
CA SER A 96 11.93 -15.94 -6.79
C SER A 96 13.22 -15.75 -6.00
N ILE A 97 13.79 -14.57 -6.11
CA ILE A 97 14.70 -14.05 -5.08
C ILE A 97 13.91 -13.80 -3.80
N PRO A 98 14.54 -13.72 -2.62
CA PRO A 98 13.84 -13.40 -1.38
C PRO A 98 13.11 -12.06 -1.44
N GLU A 99 11.88 -12.00 -0.91
CA GLU A 99 11.18 -10.74 -0.74
C GLU A 99 11.91 -9.82 0.24
N GLY A 100 11.77 -8.50 0.08
CA GLY A 100 12.56 -7.49 0.76
C GLY A 100 13.89 -7.17 0.08
N SER A 101 14.33 -7.97 -0.91
CA SER A 101 15.57 -7.68 -1.66
C SER A 101 15.42 -6.45 -2.54
N LYS A 102 16.49 -5.64 -2.62
CA LYS A 102 16.63 -4.57 -3.60
C LYS A 102 17.21 -5.15 -4.90
N VAL A 103 16.54 -4.90 -6.00
CA VAL A 103 16.85 -5.48 -7.30
C VAL A 103 17.05 -4.38 -8.31
N PRO A 104 18.19 -4.35 -9.02
CA PRO A 104 18.42 -3.38 -10.08
C PRO A 104 17.33 -3.48 -11.16
N LEU A 105 16.96 -2.33 -11.72
CA LEU A 105 16.06 -2.28 -12.88
C LEU A 105 16.60 -3.17 -14.00
N ARG A 106 15.68 -3.79 -14.75
CA ARG A 106 15.97 -4.72 -15.85
C ARG A 106 16.60 -6.07 -15.43
N VAL A 107 16.59 -6.36 -14.13
CA VAL A 107 16.96 -7.68 -13.60
C VAL A 107 15.69 -8.43 -13.19
N PRO A 108 15.50 -9.70 -13.60
CA PRO A 108 14.34 -10.50 -13.22
C PRO A 108 14.26 -10.71 -11.71
N LYS A 109 13.08 -10.45 -11.13
CA LYS A 109 12.77 -10.69 -9.71
C LYS A 109 12.33 -12.11 -9.46
N PHE A 110 11.54 -12.64 -10.37
CA PHE A 110 11.08 -14.02 -10.33
C PHE A 110 10.77 -14.56 -11.72
N THR A 111 10.64 -15.86 -11.82
CA THR A 111 10.21 -16.58 -13.02
C THR A 111 9.00 -17.42 -12.72
N VAL A 112 8.19 -17.67 -13.75
CA VAL A 112 7.06 -18.59 -13.73
C VAL A 112 7.13 -19.50 -14.93
N GLU A 113 6.90 -20.80 -14.71
CA GLU A 113 6.83 -21.83 -15.74
C GLU A 113 5.69 -22.80 -15.46
N ASN A 114 5.09 -23.38 -16.50
CA ASN A 114 4.16 -24.49 -16.32
C ASN A 114 4.93 -25.77 -15.99
N THR A 115 4.33 -26.64 -15.14
CA THR A 115 4.93 -27.92 -14.72
C THR A 115 4.35 -29.12 -15.44
N HIS A 116 3.31 -28.93 -16.27
CA HIS A 116 2.67 -29.95 -17.08
C HIS A 116 2.53 -29.46 -18.52
N PRO A 117 2.93 -30.23 -19.54
CA PRO A 117 3.02 -29.76 -20.93
C PRO A 117 1.68 -29.34 -21.55
N GLU A 118 0.57 -29.92 -21.14
CA GLU A 118 -0.77 -29.53 -21.62
C GLU A 118 -1.18 -28.11 -21.21
N PHE A 119 -0.56 -27.54 -20.15
CA PHE A 119 -0.92 -26.24 -19.58
C PHE A 119 0.11 -25.15 -19.86
N PHE A 120 0.82 -25.23 -20.99
CA PHE A 120 1.78 -24.21 -21.43
C PHE A 120 1.15 -22.80 -21.55
N TRP A 121 -0.12 -22.73 -21.86
CA TRP A 121 -0.87 -21.49 -22.01
C TRP A 121 -1.10 -20.75 -20.67
N LEU A 122 -1.08 -21.47 -19.54
CA LEU A 122 -1.45 -20.94 -18.23
C LEU A 122 -0.41 -19.94 -17.71
N THR A 123 0.88 -20.10 -18.04
CA THR A 123 1.97 -19.25 -17.61
C THR A 123 1.69 -17.76 -17.91
N ASN A 124 1.28 -17.43 -19.13
CA ASN A 124 0.98 -16.05 -19.51
C ASN A 124 -0.50 -15.67 -19.31
N TYR A 125 -1.37 -16.64 -19.05
CA TYR A 125 -2.78 -16.38 -18.73
C TYR A 125 -2.94 -15.59 -17.42
N ILE A 126 -2.07 -15.82 -16.45
CA ILE A 126 -2.10 -15.15 -15.16
C ILE A 126 -1.33 -13.81 -15.14
N GLU A 127 -0.72 -13.40 -16.26
CA GLU A 127 0.16 -12.21 -16.32
C GLU A 127 -0.54 -10.93 -15.85
N THR A 128 -1.76 -10.68 -16.34
CA THR A 128 -2.47 -9.43 -16.05
C THR A 128 -2.78 -9.24 -14.56
N PRO A 129 -3.45 -10.17 -13.87
CA PRO A 129 -3.69 -10.02 -12.43
C PRO A 129 -2.39 -10.01 -11.62
N MET A 130 -1.42 -10.84 -11.98
CA MET A 130 -0.12 -10.86 -11.32
C MET A 130 0.60 -9.51 -11.42
N SER A 131 0.64 -8.93 -12.61
CA SER A 131 1.28 -7.64 -12.83
C SER A 131 0.58 -6.53 -12.06
N ALA A 132 -0.76 -6.52 -12.03
CA ALA A 132 -1.53 -5.50 -11.33
C ALA A 132 -1.26 -5.49 -9.81
N GLU A 133 -1.22 -6.65 -9.18
CA GLU A 133 -1.03 -6.75 -7.74
C GLU A 133 0.44 -6.60 -7.32
N VAL A 134 1.36 -7.31 -7.98
CA VAL A 134 2.78 -7.27 -7.62
C VAL A 134 3.40 -5.91 -7.93
N TRP A 135 3.00 -5.26 -9.03
CA TRP A 135 3.46 -3.90 -9.36
C TRP A 135 3.12 -2.89 -8.27
N GLN A 136 1.88 -2.91 -7.79
CA GLN A 136 1.41 -1.93 -6.83
C GLN A 136 2.16 -2.02 -5.50
N ILE A 137 2.24 -3.22 -4.94
CA ILE A 137 2.88 -3.44 -3.65
C ILE A 137 4.39 -3.18 -3.70
N ALA A 138 5.07 -3.63 -4.77
CA ALA A 138 6.50 -3.37 -4.97
C ALA A 138 6.80 -1.88 -5.18
N THR A 139 5.90 -1.14 -5.85
CA THR A 139 6.03 0.31 -6.03
C THR A 139 5.91 1.03 -4.69
N SER A 140 4.90 0.70 -3.87
CA SER A 140 4.74 1.28 -2.53
C SER A 140 5.94 0.98 -1.64
N ALA A 141 6.42 -0.25 -1.65
CA ALA A 141 7.62 -0.66 -0.91
C ALA A 141 8.87 0.11 -1.35
N THR A 142 9.05 0.30 -2.66
CA THR A 142 10.19 1.05 -3.21
C THR A 142 10.15 2.53 -2.83
N ILE A 143 8.97 3.15 -2.92
CA ILE A 143 8.79 4.55 -2.53
C ILE A 143 9.06 4.73 -1.02
N ALA A 144 8.50 3.85 -0.19
CA ALA A 144 8.70 3.88 1.25
C ALA A 144 10.19 3.70 1.62
N ASP A 145 10.90 2.76 0.98
CA ASP A 145 12.34 2.57 1.17
C ASP A 145 13.15 3.83 0.80
N ARG A 146 12.79 4.50 -0.29
CA ARG A 146 13.45 5.75 -0.70
C ARG A 146 13.26 6.86 0.34
N PHE A 147 12.04 7.04 0.82
CA PHE A 147 11.78 8.01 1.89
C PHE A 147 12.51 7.63 3.18
N ARG A 148 12.52 6.35 3.54
CA ARG A 148 13.22 5.87 4.72
C ARG A 148 14.72 6.17 4.65
N ASN A 149 15.37 5.87 3.54
CA ASN A 149 16.81 6.13 3.34
C ASN A 149 17.12 7.63 3.47
N LEU A 150 16.28 8.51 2.87
CA LEU A 150 16.44 9.95 2.98
C LEU A 150 16.30 10.44 4.43
N LEU A 151 15.27 9.97 5.13
CA LEU A 151 15.03 10.33 6.53
C LEU A 151 16.12 9.82 7.46
N ASP A 152 16.61 8.59 7.26
CA ASP A 152 17.73 8.03 8.02
C ASP A 152 19.02 8.85 7.82
N GLU A 153 19.34 9.26 6.57
CA GLU A 153 20.47 10.12 6.27
C GLU A 153 20.41 11.45 7.04
N TRP A 154 19.25 12.12 6.98
CA TRP A 154 19.06 13.40 7.66
C TRP A 154 18.99 13.25 9.19
N ALA A 155 18.39 12.19 9.70
CA ALA A 155 18.37 11.88 11.13
C ALA A 155 19.79 11.74 11.68
N ILE A 156 20.66 11.00 11.01
CA ILE A 156 22.07 10.89 11.40
C ILE A 156 22.78 12.24 11.38
N LYS A 157 22.56 13.06 10.35
CA LYS A 157 23.17 14.39 10.23
C LYS A 157 22.71 15.37 11.34
N THR A 158 21.47 15.27 11.77
CA THR A 158 20.87 16.26 12.70
C THR A 158 20.86 15.81 14.14
N THR A 159 20.69 14.49 14.41
CA THR A 159 20.54 13.96 15.77
C THR A 159 21.59 12.90 16.12
N GLY A 160 22.31 12.37 15.14
CA GLY A 160 23.27 11.27 15.31
C GLY A 160 22.62 9.89 15.46
N SER A 161 21.30 9.76 15.30
CA SER A 161 20.56 8.51 15.49
C SER A 161 19.41 8.39 14.49
N THR A 162 19.06 7.15 14.11
CA THR A 162 17.85 6.84 13.33
C THR A 162 16.67 6.43 14.21
N GLU A 163 16.81 6.53 15.54
CA GLU A 163 15.73 6.21 16.49
C GLU A 163 14.49 7.08 16.19
N GLY A 164 13.34 6.42 16.05
CA GLY A 164 12.07 7.07 15.77
C GLY A 164 11.77 7.33 14.29
N VAL A 165 12.74 7.15 13.37
CA VAL A 165 12.51 7.39 11.92
C VAL A 165 11.39 6.50 11.37
N GLN A 166 11.19 5.29 11.89
CA GLN A 166 10.09 4.41 11.51
C GLN A 166 8.69 5.01 11.75
N TRP A 167 8.59 6.08 12.52
CA TRP A 167 7.34 6.80 12.79
C TRP A 167 7.18 8.09 11.97
N GLN A 168 8.20 8.51 11.24
CA GLN A 168 8.16 9.76 10.46
C GLN A 168 7.40 9.63 9.15
N GLY A 169 7.31 8.42 8.58
CA GLY A 169 6.42 8.12 7.47
C GLY A 169 5.11 7.54 7.99
N HIS A 170 3.97 8.17 7.68
CA HIS A 170 2.66 7.72 8.13
C HIS A 170 1.72 7.47 6.95
N ASP A 171 1.15 6.27 6.83
CA ASP A 171 0.28 5.90 5.71
C ASP A 171 -1.17 6.34 5.93
N PHE A 172 -1.62 7.31 5.15
CA PHE A 172 -3.01 7.76 5.02
C PHE A 172 -3.61 7.45 3.65
N SER A 173 -2.99 6.56 2.86
CA SER A 173 -3.34 6.35 1.47
C SER A 173 -4.68 5.66 1.23
N PHE A 174 -5.30 5.05 2.23
CA PHE A 174 -6.47 4.20 2.05
C PHE A 174 -7.56 4.86 1.20
N ARG A 175 -7.97 6.09 1.55
CA ARG A 175 -9.02 6.83 0.82
C ARG A 175 -8.63 7.21 -0.61
N GLY A 176 -7.36 7.18 -0.95
CA GLY A 176 -6.85 7.51 -2.28
C GLY A 176 -6.62 6.29 -3.19
N MET A 177 -6.86 5.07 -2.70
CA MET A 177 -6.62 3.84 -3.44
C MET A 177 -7.88 3.35 -4.17
N ALA A 178 -7.67 2.49 -5.18
CA ALA A 178 -8.73 1.91 -6.02
C ALA A 178 -9.52 0.78 -5.31
N GLY A 179 -9.81 0.94 -4.03
CA GLY A 179 -10.58 0.00 -3.22
C GLY A 179 -9.79 -0.61 -2.07
N VAL A 180 -10.49 -1.34 -1.21
CA VAL A 180 -9.97 -1.89 0.06
C VAL A 180 -8.77 -2.80 -0.14
N HIS A 181 -8.82 -3.68 -1.14
CA HIS A 181 -7.71 -4.59 -1.45
C HIS A 181 -6.46 -3.84 -1.91
N ALA A 182 -6.62 -2.87 -2.83
CA ALA A 182 -5.51 -2.04 -3.29
C ALA A 182 -4.89 -1.21 -2.14
N ALA A 183 -5.71 -0.72 -1.21
CA ALA A 183 -5.24 -0.03 -0.01
C ALA A 183 -4.40 -0.96 0.89
N ALA A 184 -4.86 -2.19 1.12
CA ALA A 184 -4.15 -3.17 1.91
C ALA A 184 -2.77 -3.50 1.31
N LEU A 185 -2.70 -3.75 0.00
CA LEU A 185 -1.44 -4.02 -0.71
C LEU A 185 -0.47 -2.83 -0.64
N SER A 186 -0.98 -1.61 -0.87
CA SER A 186 -0.17 -0.39 -0.77
C SER A 186 0.42 -0.22 0.64
N GLY A 187 -0.42 -0.33 1.66
CA GLY A 187 -0.01 -0.20 3.05
C GLY A 187 0.95 -1.30 3.50
N LEU A 188 0.80 -2.52 2.98
CA LEU A 188 1.71 -3.62 3.25
C LEU A 188 3.13 -3.31 2.72
N GLY A 189 3.22 -2.72 1.52
CA GLY A 189 4.49 -2.24 0.98
C GLY A 189 5.12 -1.12 1.82
N HIS A 190 4.30 -0.15 2.29
CA HIS A 190 4.74 0.92 3.19
C HIS A 190 5.29 0.36 4.52
N ALA A 191 4.64 -0.65 5.08
CA ALA A 191 4.98 -1.25 6.36
C ALA A 191 6.36 -1.93 6.41
N LEU A 192 7.00 -2.19 5.26
CA LEU A 192 8.39 -2.66 5.23
C LEU A 192 9.39 -1.61 5.74
N SER A 193 9.06 -0.33 5.64
CA SER A 193 9.97 0.76 5.98
C SER A 193 9.48 1.60 7.16
N PHE A 194 8.17 1.71 7.37
CA PHE A 194 7.56 2.56 8.39
C PHE A 194 6.50 1.83 9.20
N THR A 195 6.49 2.12 10.49
CA THR A 195 5.48 1.61 11.42
C THR A 195 4.24 2.51 11.46
N GLY A 196 4.39 3.82 11.20
CA GLY A 196 3.27 4.77 11.22
C GLY A 196 2.24 4.49 10.13
N SER A 197 0.99 4.21 10.50
CA SER A 197 -0.09 3.95 9.54
C SER A 197 -1.47 3.99 10.20
N ASP A 198 -2.43 4.61 9.50
CA ASP A 198 -3.87 4.50 9.77
C ASP A 198 -4.59 3.55 8.79
N ASN A 199 -3.85 2.86 7.94
CA ASN A 199 -4.38 1.87 7.01
C ASN A 199 -4.54 0.50 7.68
N LEU A 200 -5.63 0.33 8.43
CA LEU A 200 -5.87 -0.85 9.26
C LEU A 200 -6.01 -2.16 8.47
N ASN A 201 -6.30 -2.10 7.16
CA ASN A 201 -6.39 -3.30 6.32
C ASN A 201 -5.05 -4.01 6.13
N VAL A 202 -3.95 -3.37 6.46
CA VAL A 202 -2.61 -3.98 6.43
C VAL A 202 -2.54 -5.17 7.40
N LEU A 203 -3.16 -5.07 8.59
CA LEU A 203 -3.04 -6.09 9.63
C LEU A 203 -3.60 -7.46 9.21
N PRO A 204 -4.88 -7.58 8.80
CA PRO A 204 -5.39 -8.86 8.35
C PRO A 204 -4.64 -9.38 7.12
N THR A 205 -4.30 -8.52 6.16
CA THR A 205 -3.57 -8.92 4.95
C THR A 205 -2.18 -9.47 5.28
N ALA A 206 -1.46 -8.84 6.21
CA ALA A 206 -0.17 -9.35 6.67
C ALA A 206 -0.31 -10.70 7.39
N GLN A 207 -1.31 -10.85 8.25
CA GLN A 207 -1.57 -12.11 8.96
C GLN A 207 -1.95 -13.25 8.01
N ASP A 208 -2.83 -12.98 7.05
CA ASP A 208 -3.34 -13.98 6.12
C ASP A 208 -2.25 -14.48 5.17
N TYR A 209 -1.36 -13.60 4.72
CA TYR A 209 -0.40 -13.94 3.65
C TYR A 209 1.05 -14.09 4.10
N TYR A 210 1.42 -13.52 5.26
CA TYR A 210 2.80 -13.60 5.79
C TYR A 210 2.87 -14.25 7.18
N GLY A 211 1.71 -14.54 7.79
CA GLY A 211 1.62 -15.18 9.08
C GLY A 211 1.65 -14.19 10.27
N PRO A 212 1.58 -14.69 11.50
CA PRO A 212 1.56 -13.86 12.70
C PRO A 212 2.86 -13.08 12.85
N ALA A 213 2.74 -11.77 13.12
CA ALA A 213 3.89 -10.92 13.36
C ALA A 213 4.48 -11.13 14.76
N GLU A 214 5.81 -11.10 14.87
CA GLU A 214 6.54 -11.03 16.13
C GLU A 214 6.67 -9.57 16.61
N GLY A 215 5.61 -8.80 16.61
CA GLY A 215 5.65 -7.40 17.03
C GLY A 215 4.66 -6.51 16.32
N LEU A 216 4.87 -5.22 16.43
CA LEU A 216 4.02 -4.20 15.83
C LEU A 216 4.33 -4.03 14.34
N ILE A 217 3.40 -4.42 13.47
CA ILE A 217 3.51 -4.21 12.01
C ILE A 217 3.29 -2.74 11.70
N ILE A 218 2.15 -2.20 12.16
CA ILE A 218 1.76 -0.81 12.02
C ILE A 218 1.23 -0.28 13.35
N GLY A 219 1.32 1.03 13.53
CA GLY A 219 0.78 1.70 14.71
C GLY A 219 0.40 3.14 14.41
N SER A 220 -0.46 3.68 15.28
CA SER A 220 -0.94 5.04 15.22
C SER A 220 -1.07 5.62 16.62
N VAL A 221 -1.46 6.88 16.69
CA VAL A 221 -1.70 7.62 17.93
C VAL A 221 -3.10 8.23 17.88
N PRO A 222 -3.72 8.58 19.03
CA PRO A 222 -4.92 9.38 19.02
C PRO A 222 -4.73 10.63 18.17
N ALA A 223 -5.57 10.77 17.14
CA ALA A 223 -5.51 11.88 16.19
C ALA A 223 -6.91 12.42 15.94
N THR A 224 -6.99 13.72 15.70
CA THR A 224 -8.24 14.36 15.30
C THR A 224 -8.30 14.57 13.78
N GLU A 225 -9.49 14.76 13.26
CA GLU A 225 -9.76 15.16 11.89
C GLU A 225 -10.49 16.52 11.84
N HIS A 226 -10.62 17.08 10.64
CA HIS A 226 -11.24 18.40 10.45
C HIS A 226 -12.69 18.45 10.94
N SER A 227 -13.46 17.38 10.81
CA SER A 227 -14.85 17.34 11.27
C SER A 227 -14.97 17.57 12.79
N VAL A 228 -13.98 17.13 13.57
CA VAL A 228 -13.94 17.39 15.02
C VAL A 228 -13.68 18.86 15.30
N ALA A 229 -12.67 19.45 14.65
CA ALA A 229 -12.36 20.87 14.82
C ALA A 229 -13.51 21.77 14.33
N THR A 230 -14.07 21.48 13.16
CA THR A 230 -15.16 22.27 12.57
C THR A 230 -16.49 22.14 13.32
N ALA A 231 -16.68 21.07 14.11
CA ALA A 231 -17.84 20.95 15.00
C ALA A 231 -17.89 22.02 16.10
N PHE A 232 -16.74 22.58 16.50
CA PHE A 232 -16.64 23.72 17.41
C PHE A 232 -16.85 25.05 16.70
N GLY A 233 -16.61 25.10 15.39
CA GLY A 233 -16.69 26.32 14.59
C GLY A 233 -15.48 27.24 14.74
N PRO A 234 -15.32 28.25 13.84
CA PRO A 234 -14.17 29.15 13.82
C PRO A 234 -14.11 30.09 15.05
N GLN A 235 -15.21 30.22 15.79
CA GLN A 235 -15.30 31.10 16.96
C GLN A 235 -14.85 30.40 18.25
N ASP A 236 -14.78 29.08 18.27
CA ASP A 236 -14.45 28.30 19.47
C ASP A 236 -13.33 27.25 19.21
N GLU A 237 -12.35 27.63 18.37
CA GLU A 237 -11.19 26.75 18.12
C GLU A 237 -10.35 26.53 19.40
N LEU A 238 -10.34 27.51 20.32
CA LEU A 238 -9.75 27.33 21.65
C LEU A 238 -10.47 26.23 22.45
N GLY A 239 -11.80 26.20 22.40
CA GLY A 239 -12.61 25.13 23.04
C GLY A 239 -12.32 23.76 22.44
N TYR A 240 -12.12 23.66 21.14
CA TYR A 240 -11.69 22.42 20.50
C TYR A 240 -10.37 21.91 21.08
N PHE A 241 -9.31 22.72 21.12
CA PHE A 241 -8.02 22.31 21.67
C PHE A 241 -8.12 21.93 23.14
N ARG A 242 -8.84 22.71 23.94
CA ARG A 242 -9.07 22.39 25.37
C ARG A 242 -9.74 21.04 25.53
N ARG A 243 -10.79 20.77 24.75
CA ARG A 243 -11.54 19.52 24.83
C ARG A 243 -10.71 18.30 24.48
N ILE A 244 -9.88 18.35 23.42
CA ILE A 244 -9.05 17.21 23.04
C ILE A 244 -7.91 16.95 24.03
N LEU A 245 -7.35 17.99 24.67
CA LEU A 245 -6.36 17.86 25.74
C LEU A 245 -6.97 17.20 26.97
N GLU A 246 -8.16 17.60 27.41
CA GLU A 246 -8.89 16.99 28.52
C GLU A 246 -9.22 15.52 28.24
N ALA A 247 -9.63 15.19 27.02
CA ALA A 247 -9.97 13.82 26.62
C ALA A 247 -8.74 12.90 26.51
N ASN A 248 -7.53 13.48 26.32
CA ASN A 248 -6.29 12.74 26.13
C ASN A 248 -5.20 13.30 27.06
N PRO A 249 -5.27 13.04 28.37
CA PRO A 249 -4.35 13.65 29.35
C PRO A 249 -2.92 13.11 29.29
N THR A 250 -2.69 11.96 28.66
CA THR A 250 -1.39 11.30 28.58
C THR A 250 -1.05 10.88 27.15
N GLY A 251 0.22 10.56 26.90
CA GLY A 251 0.72 10.03 25.65
C GLY A 251 0.77 11.03 24.48
N LEU A 252 0.95 10.53 23.27
CA LEU A 252 0.93 11.33 22.06
C LEU A 252 -0.51 11.65 21.67
N LEU A 253 -0.76 12.90 21.28
CA LEU A 253 -2.03 13.36 20.70
C LEU A 253 -1.71 14.18 19.46
N SER A 254 -2.22 13.80 18.29
CA SER A 254 -2.09 14.55 17.06
C SER A 254 -3.35 15.39 16.81
N ALA A 255 -3.21 16.71 16.81
CA ALA A 255 -4.31 17.65 16.62
C ALA A 255 -4.24 18.31 15.26
N VAL A 256 -5.31 18.15 14.44
CA VAL A 256 -5.44 18.92 13.21
C VAL A 256 -5.54 20.40 13.53
N SER A 257 -4.75 21.22 12.86
CA SER A 257 -4.51 22.61 13.29
C SER A 257 -4.67 23.65 12.18
N ASP A 258 -5.05 23.23 10.98
CA ASP A 258 -5.20 24.07 9.79
C ASP A 258 -6.65 24.16 9.30
N SER A 259 -7.62 23.84 10.18
CA SER A 259 -9.06 23.93 9.85
C SER A 259 -9.48 25.34 9.46
N TYR A 260 -8.81 26.36 10.04
CA TYR A 260 -9.08 27.77 9.77
C TYR A 260 -7.79 28.55 9.50
N ASP A 261 -6.94 28.74 10.51
CA ASP A 261 -5.67 29.48 10.41
C ASP A 261 -4.61 28.82 11.31
N LEU A 262 -3.69 28.08 10.70
CA LEU A 262 -2.59 27.43 11.41
C LEU A 262 -1.76 28.40 12.25
N TRP A 263 -1.44 29.56 11.69
CA TRP A 263 -0.58 30.53 12.36
C TRP A 263 -1.25 31.14 13.59
N LYS A 264 -2.56 31.43 13.51
CA LYS A 264 -3.36 31.81 14.66
C LYS A 264 -3.37 30.74 15.75
N VAL A 265 -3.47 29.47 15.37
CA VAL A 265 -3.34 28.37 16.34
C VAL A 265 -2.00 28.46 17.07
N LEU A 266 -0.90 28.61 16.33
CA LEU A 266 0.44 28.63 16.91
C LEU A 266 0.72 29.86 17.76
N THR A 267 0.26 31.06 17.34
CA THR A 267 0.60 32.35 17.97
C THR A 267 -0.38 32.77 19.07
N ASP A 268 -1.66 32.41 18.94
CA ASP A 268 -2.71 32.90 19.83
C ASP A 268 -3.36 31.82 20.68
N ILE A 269 -3.71 30.65 20.09
CA ILE A 269 -4.48 29.60 20.77
C ILE A 269 -3.60 28.79 21.69
N LEU A 270 -2.50 28.21 21.17
CA LEU A 270 -1.60 27.36 21.96
C LEU A 270 -0.93 28.10 23.12
N PRO A 271 -0.52 29.36 23.00
CA PRO A 271 -0.02 30.11 24.15
C PRO A 271 -1.00 30.22 25.32
N GLN A 272 -2.32 30.32 25.05
CA GLN A 272 -3.35 30.34 26.09
C GLN A 272 -3.53 28.97 26.79
N LEU A 273 -3.09 27.89 26.16
CA LEU A 273 -3.15 26.51 26.69
C LEU A 273 -1.79 25.99 27.15
N LYS A 274 -0.79 26.89 27.24
CA LYS A 274 0.59 26.50 27.57
C LYS A 274 0.68 25.65 28.82
N ASP A 275 0.03 26.06 29.89
CA ASP A 275 0.11 25.39 31.18
C ASP A 275 -0.55 24.01 31.11
N ASP A 276 -1.68 23.87 30.43
CA ASP A 276 -2.38 22.59 30.20
C ASP A 276 -1.52 21.66 29.36
N ILE A 277 -0.88 22.16 28.29
CA ILE A 277 0.00 21.40 27.41
C ILE A 277 1.25 20.92 28.17
N MET A 278 1.87 21.81 28.94
CA MET A 278 3.10 21.49 29.69
C MET A 278 2.85 20.58 30.89
N ALA A 279 1.63 20.56 31.44
CA ALA A 279 1.24 19.68 32.54
C ALA A 279 0.94 18.23 32.08
N ARG A 280 0.77 18.01 30.78
CA ARG A 280 0.47 16.66 30.25
C ARG A 280 1.66 15.72 30.42
N ASP A 281 1.37 14.47 30.73
CA ASP A 281 2.33 13.36 30.62
C ASP A 281 2.34 12.82 29.17
N GLY A 282 2.96 13.59 28.25
CA GLY A 282 3.00 13.25 26.83
C GLY A 282 3.33 14.44 25.93
N LYS A 283 3.03 14.30 24.64
CA LYS A 283 3.28 15.33 23.62
C LYS A 283 2.02 15.66 22.84
N LEU A 284 1.80 16.94 22.59
CA LEU A 284 0.86 17.43 21.59
C LEU A 284 1.60 17.61 20.25
N VAL A 285 1.11 16.92 19.22
CA VAL A 285 1.59 17.06 17.86
C VAL A 285 0.65 17.99 17.11
N ILE A 286 1.17 19.07 16.58
CA ILE A 286 0.44 20.00 15.71
C ILE A 286 0.49 19.43 14.29
N ARG A 287 -0.68 19.14 13.72
CA ARG A 287 -0.81 18.54 12.39
C ARG A 287 -1.45 19.52 11.40
N PRO A 288 -0.66 20.24 10.64
CA PRO A 288 -1.13 20.92 9.43
C PRO A 288 -1.32 19.89 8.31
N ASP A 289 -2.45 19.94 7.64
CA ASP A 289 -2.84 18.99 6.59
C ASP A 289 -2.86 19.66 5.19
N SER A 290 -2.60 20.97 5.14
CA SER A 290 -2.61 21.81 3.94
C SER A 290 -1.45 22.82 3.94
N GLY A 291 -1.25 23.49 2.81
CA GLY A 291 -0.18 24.45 2.60
C GLY A 291 1.11 23.84 2.04
N ASP A 292 2.14 24.67 1.82
CA ASP A 292 3.46 24.21 1.39
C ASP A 292 4.22 23.59 2.57
N PRO A 293 4.66 22.33 2.49
CA PRO A 293 5.35 21.67 3.60
C PRO A 293 6.65 22.36 4.01
N VAL A 294 7.37 22.98 3.06
CA VAL A 294 8.63 23.67 3.35
C VAL A 294 8.34 24.92 4.17
N ASP A 295 7.38 25.74 3.74
CA ASP A 295 7.01 26.97 4.45
C ASP A 295 6.46 26.68 5.85
N ILE A 296 5.68 25.59 6.00
CA ILE A 296 5.13 25.15 7.28
C ILE A 296 6.25 24.75 8.26
N LEU A 297 7.26 24.01 7.79
CA LEU A 297 8.32 23.50 8.65
C LEU A 297 9.44 24.50 8.89
N THR A 298 9.74 25.37 7.94
CA THR A 298 10.88 26.28 7.99
C THR A 298 10.47 27.74 8.22
N GLY A 299 9.19 28.06 8.18
CA GLY A 299 8.65 29.41 8.13
C GLY A 299 8.64 29.98 6.71
N GLU A 300 7.72 30.90 6.45
CA GLU A 300 7.64 31.62 5.17
C GLU A 300 8.90 32.43 4.93
N GLN A 301 9.58 32.21 3.81
CA GLN A 301 10.75 33.00 3.45
C GLN A 301 10.34 34.41 2.98
N GLY A 302 10.89 35.41 3.63
CA GLY A 302 10.90 36.79 3.10
C GLY A 302 9.91 37.80 3.70
N SER A 303 9.10 37.42 4.68
CA SER A 303 8.34 38.43 5.44
C SER A 303 8.28 38.06 6.93
N TYR A 304 8.81 38.93 7.78
CA TYR A 304 8.40 38.95 9.17
C TYR A 304 6.95 39.45 9.19
N ARG A 305 6.00 38.52 9.12
CA ARG A 305 4.61 38.88 9.38
C ARG A 305 4.42 38.91 10.89
N THR A 306 4.15 40.07 11.40
CA THR A 306 3.64 40.22 12.75
C THR A 306 2.18 39.77 12.78
N PRO A 307 1.61 39.44 13.95
CA PRO A 307 0.17 39.16 14.07
C PRO A 307 -0.72 40.30 13.55
N GLU A 308 -0.17 41.52 13.50
CA GLU A 308 -0.85 42.73 13.01
C GLU A 308 -0.85 42.82 11.46
N ASP A 309 -0.01 42.05 10.77
CA ASP A 309 0.09 42.04 9.31
C ASP A 309 -0.91 41.02 8.64
N ARG A 310 -1.81 40.41 9.41
CA ARG A 310 -2.80 39.43 8.96
C ARG A 310 -4.21 39.94 8.89
#